data_ab296f684a62da3fdc4f1aeb8228fcc9
#
_entry.id   ab296f684a62da3fdc4f1aeb8228fcc9
#
_cell.length_a   1.000
_cell.length_b   1.000
_cell.length_c   1.000
_cell.angle_alpha   90.00
_cell.angle_beta   90.00
_cell.angle_gamma   90.00
#
_symmetry.space_group_name_H-M   'P 1'
#
loop_
_entity.id
_entity.type
_entity.pdbx_description
1 polymer ?
#
loop_
_entity_poly.entity_id
_entity_poly.type
_entity_poly.pdbx_seq_one_letter_code
_entity_poly.pdbx_strand_id
1 'polypeptide(L)'
;MVKGFHIELTNICTLKCAGCARTQFIDRFPQHWKNHSVNIDDLFNFLDCDLSGKRISLCGHYGDPIYHPDFHRIIRQFKNKGAILYLTTNGSYKTESWWEQTVSILDQKDTVQFSVDGLPENFTNYRVNADWKSIEIGMKVVAKSQCSSEWSYIPFNYNENNIEEARELCKKIGIKEFIVNKSDRWDKYTDHLKPSSSKIGQRYDSQQEWKHTTTISGVDPNCNQGQSHFITADGHYTPCCYSADFRFYYQTPFGKNKQKYSIKYNTISSVLADKTTQDFYNSLENHKVCQFNCPKVEKQ
;
A
#
# COMPACT_ATOMS: atom_id res chain seq x y z
N MET A 1 -20.62 7.48 -2.65
CA MET A 1 -19.83 8.76 -2.59
C MET A 1 -18.37 8.41 -2.41
N VAL A 2 -17.45 8.99 -3.21
CA VAL A 2 -16.00 8.78 -3.09
C VAL A 2 -15.50 9.41 -1.80
N LYS A 3 -14.86 8.63 -0.92
CA LYS A 3 -14.29 9.11 0.36
C LYS A 3 -12.78 9.20 0.33
N GLY A 4 -12.12 8.48 -0.57
CA GLY A 4 -10.68 8.51 -0.70
C GLY A 4 -10.16 7.64 -1.85
N PHE A 5 -8.87 7.73 -2.08
CA PHE A 5 -8.17 6.97 -3.10
C PHE A 5 -6.93 6.30 -2.53
N HIS A 6 -6.60 5.16 -3.09
CA HIS A 6 -5.30 4.52 -2.93
C HIS A 6 -4.60 4.56 -4.29
N ILE A 7 -3.45 5.20 -4.36
CA ILE A 7 -2.78 5.47 -5.64
C ILE A 7 -1.37 4.92 -5.60
N GLU A 8 -1.06 4.02 -6.52
CA GLU A 8 0.29 3.58 -6.80
C GLU A 8 0.91 4.52 -7.84
N LEU A 9 1.69 5.48 -7.38
CA LEU A 9 2.31 6.47 -8.26
C LEU A 9 3.31 5.86 -9.24
N THR A 10 4.04 4.84 -8.80
CA THR A 10 5.04 4.12 -9.59
C THR A 10 5.19 2.69 -9.10
N ASN A 11 5.53 1.76 -9.98
CA ASN A 11 5.90 0.40 -9.60
C ASN A 11 7.42 0.23 -9.40
N ILE A 12 8.18 1.33 -9.44
CA ILE A 12 9.62 1.33 -9.20
C ILE A 12 9.88 1.27 -7.69
N CYS A 13 10.78 0.39 -7.28
CA CYS A 13 11.29 0.29 -5.92
C CYS A 13 12.73 -0.25 -5.97
N THR A 14 13.59 0.23 -5.07
CA THR A 14 14.99 -0.23 -4.96
C THR A 14 15.12 -1.53 -4.17
N LEU A 15 14.11 -1.89 -3.37
CA LEU A 15 14.16 -3.05 -2.50
C LEU A 15 13.75 -4.35 -3.20
N LYS A 16 14.14 -5.49 -2.60
CA LYS A 16 13.81 -6.86 -3.02
C LYS A 16 13.22 -7.67 -1.87
N CYS A 17 12.23 -7.13 -1.17
CA CYS A 17 11.60 -7.81 -0.04
C CYS A 17 10.94 -9.12 -0.49
N ALA A 18 11.18 -10.23 0.22
CA ALA A 18 10.74 -11.57 -0.18
C ALA A 18 9.22 -11.71 -0.32
N GLY A 19 8.44 -11.13 0.59
CA GLY A 19 6.98 -11.16 0.57
C GLY A 19 6.32 -10.10 -0.32
N CYS A 20 7.11 -9.30 -1.06
CA CYS A 20 6.58 -8.25 -1.93
C CYS A 20 6.05 -8.83 -3.24
N ALA A 21 4.82 -8.45 -3.61
CA ALA A 21 4.19 -8.86 -4.87
C ALA A 21 5.06 -8.51 -6.09
N ARG A 22 5.79 -7.38 -6.06
CA ARG A 22 6.75 -7.01 -7.12
C ARG A 22 7.87 -8.02 -7.25
N THR A 23 8.53 -8.37 -6.15
CA THR A 23 9.64 -9.35 -6.15
C THR A 23 9.15 -10.71 -6.69
N GLN A 24 8.00 -11.16 -6.19
CA GLN A 24 7.39 -12.43 -6.62
C GLN A 24 6.94 -12.41 -8.08
N PHE A 25 6.43 -11.27 -8.57
CA PHE A 25 6.04 -11.14 -9.98
C PHE A 25 7.26 -11.18 -10.90
N ILE A 26 8.31 -10.42 -10.55
CA ILE A 26 9.54 -10.38 -11.35
C ILE A 26 10.22 -11.77 -11.37
N ASP A 27 10.23 -12.48 -10.24
CA ASP A 27 10.77 -13.83 -10.17
C ASP A 27 10.04 -14.83 -11.07
N ARG A 28 8.69 -14.74 -11.10
CA ARG A 28 7.85 -15.67 -11.88
C ARG A 28 7.73 -15.31 -13.35
N PHE A 29 7.71 -14.01 -13.65
CA PHE A 29 7.34 -13.48 -14.97
C PHE A 29 8.25 -12.33 -15.39
N PRO A 30 9.60 -12.48 -15.39
CA PRO A 30 10.53 -11.38 -15.63
C PRO A 30 10.32 -10.72 -17.00
N GLN A 31 9.92 -11.49 -18.02
CA GLN A 31 9.66 -10.99 -19.37
C GLN A 31 8.43 -10.07 -19.47
N HIS A 32 7.54 -10.10 -18.47
CA HIS A 32 6.34 -9.27 -18.43
C HIS A 32 6.50 -8.03 -17.55
N TRP A 33 7.63 -7.91 -16.82
CA TRP A 33 7.86 -6.75 -15.98
C TRP A 33 8.27 -5.53 -16.81
N LYS A 34 7.57 -4.43 -16.58
CA LYS A 34 7.91 -3.11 -17.11
C LYS A 34 7.78 -2.07 -16.00
N ASN A 35 8.73 -1.12 -15.96
CA ASN A 35 8.62 0.00 -15.06
C ASN A 35 7.57 0.99 -15.58
N HIS A 36 6.68 1.40 -14.69
CA HIS A 36 5.64 2.37 -14.96
C HIS A 36 5.63 3.43 -13.87
N SER A 37 5.25 4.65 -14.27
CA SER A 37 4.89 5.74 -13.37
C SER A 37 3.65 6.41 -13.94
N VAL A 38 2.69 6.70 -13.09
CA VAL A 38 1.43 7.30 -13.51
C VAL A 38 1.69 8.68 -14.15
N ASN A 39 1.02 8.96 -15.27
CA ASN A 39 1.06 10.30 -15.85
C ASN A 39 0.27 11.27 -14.97
N ILE A 40 0.86 12.42 -14.64
CA ILE A 40 0.27 13.38 -13.70
C ILE A 40 -1.00 14.00 -14.26
N ASP A 41 -0.97 14.40 -15.52
CA ASP A 41 -2.11 15.09 -16.13
C ASP A 41 -3.29 14.12 -16.31
N ASP A 42 -3.03 12.88 -16.74
CA ASP A 42 -4.04 11.82 -16.79
C ASP A 42 -4.62 11.53 -15.40
N LEU A 43 -3.77 11.48 -14.35
CA LEU A 43 -4.21 11.25 -12.98
C LEU A 43 -5.17 12.35 -12.50
N PHE A 44 -4.79 13.62 -12.64
CA PHE A 44 -5.62 14.72 -12.16
C PHE A 44 -6.85 15.02 -13.02
N ASN A 45 -6.83 14.67 -14.31
CA ASN A 45 -8.01 14.66 -15.18
C ASN A 45 -8.98 13.53 -14.79
N PHE A 46 -8.46 12.36 -14.44
CA PHE A 46 -9.29 11.24 -13.97
C PHE A 46 -10.02 11.58 -12.66
N LEU A 47 -9.37 12.30 -11.74
CA LEU A 47 -9.92 12.68 -10.43
C LEU A 47 -10.86 13.89 -10.56
N ASP A 48 -11.98 13.75 -11.28
CA ASP A 48 -12.99 14.78 -11.56
C ASP A 48 -13.94 15.06 -10.39
N CYS A 49 -13.53 14.74 -9.17
CA CYS A 49 -14.30 14.98 -7.96
C CYS A 49 -13.58 15.96 -7.02
N ASP A 50 -14.34 16.60 -6.12
CA ASP A 50 -13.75 17.39 -5.04
C ASP A 50 -12.87 16.50 -4.16
N LEU A 51 -11.61 16.89 -3.96
CA LEU A 51 -10.64 16.18 -3.14
C LEU A 51 -10.49 16.78 -1.73
N SER A 52 -11.17 17.89 -1.44
CA SER A 52 -11.07 18.55 -0.14
C SER A 52 -11.45 17.62 1.00
N GLY A 53 -10.55 17.45 1.96
CA GLY A 53 -10.69 16.55 3.10
C GLY A 53 -10.69 15.07 2.78
N LYS A 54 -10.51 14.65 1.51
CA LYS A 54 -10.40 13.24 1.15
C LYS A 54 -9.01 12.69 1.42
N ARG A 55 -8.95 11.46 1.93
CA ARG A 55 -7.70 10.74 2.14
C ARG A 55 -7.17 10.18 0.83
N ILE A 56 -5.93 10.52 0.51
CA ILE A 56 -5.17 9.98 -0.60
C ILE A 56 -4.02 9.14 -0.02
N SER A 57 -4.16 7.83 -0.09
CA SER A 57 -3.12 6.88 0.34
C SER A 57 -2.15 6.66 -0.81
N LEU A 58 -0.93 7.14 -0.65
CA LEU A 58 0.19 6.92 -1.56
C LEU A 58 0.99 5.72 -1.06
N CYS A 59 0.63 4.55 -1.51
CA CYS A 59 1.26 3.28 -1.14
C CYS A 59 1.28 2.38 -2.37
N GLY A 60 2.45 1.93 -2.76
CA GLY A 60 2.57 1.02 -3.89
C GLY A 60 2.11 -0.40 -3.55
N HIS A 61 1.47 -1.07 -4.51
CA HIS A 61 1.31 -2.52 -4.49
C HIS A 61 2.60 -3.22 -4.93
N TYR A 62 3.26 -2.64 -5.92
CA TYR A 62 4.53 -3.11 -6.48
C TYR A 62 5.68 -2.15 -6.22
N GLY A 63 5.45 -0.84 -6.15
CA GLY A 63 6.49 0.16 -6.02
C GLY A 63 6.46 0.94 -4.71
N ASP A 64 7.27 1.96 -4.67
CA ASP A 64 7.29 2.90 -3.56
C ASP A 64 7.13 4.33 -4.11
N PRO A 65 6.16 5.10 -3.63
CA PRO A 65 5.78 6.38 -4.21
C PRO A 65 6.90 7.41 -4.27
N ILE A 66 7.89 7.35 -3.37
CA ILE A 66 9.01 8.30 -3.36
C ILE A 66 9.93 8.19 -4.58
N TYR A 67 9.83 7.11 -5.36
CA TYR A 67 10.61 6.93 -6.59
C TYR A 67 9.90 7.45 -7.84
N HIS A 68 8.69 8.02 -7.72
CA HIS A 68 8.09 8.72 -8.86
C HIS A 68 8.92 9.97 -9.20
N PRO A 69 9.30 10.20 -10.48
CA PRO A 69 10.16 11.32 -10.86
C PRO A 69 9.57 12.70 -10.47
N ASP A 70 8.27 12.85 -10.58
CA ASP A 70 7.55 14.09 -10.27
C ASP A 70 6.85 14.07 -8.89
N PHE A 71 7.38 13.29 -7.93
CA PHE A 71 6.72 13.07 -6.63
C PHE A 71 6.29 14.38 -5.95
N HIS A 72 7.19 15.36 -5.82
CA HIS A 72 6.89 16.64 -5.17
C HIS A 72 5.84 17.46 -5.91
N ARG A 73 5.80 17.40 -7.24
CA ARG A 73 4.77 18.04 -8.06
C ARG A 73 3.40 17.43 -7.77
N ILE A 74 3.32 16.11 -7.70
CA ILE A 74 2.09 15.37 -7.42
C ILE A 74 1.53 15.69 -6.04
N ILE A 75 2.34 15.58 -4.98
CA ILE A 75 1.86 15.85 -3.62
C ILE A 75 1.44 17.31 -3.45
N ARG A 76 2.13 18.25 -4.09
CA ARG A 76 1.74 19.67 -4.10
C ARG A 76 0.36 19.87 -4.77
N GLN A 77 0.11 19.19 -5.89
CA GLN A 77 -1.20 19.30 -6.56
C GLN A 77 -2.32 18.71 -5.69
N PHE A 78 -2.11 17.61 -4.99
CA PHE A 78 -3.08 17.08 -4.04
C PHE A 78 -3.33 18.07 -2.89
N LYS A 79 -2.28 18.64 -2.32
CA LYS A 79 -2.42 19.63 -1.24
C LYS A 79 -3.16 20.89 -1.70
N ASN A 80 -2.89 21.39 -2.90
CA ASN A 80 -3.62 22.51 -3.50
C ASN A 80 -5.12 22.23 -3.71
N LYS A 81 -5.50 20.95 -3.82
CA LYS A 81 -6.91 20.50 -3.89
C LYS A 81 -7.49 20.14 -2.51
N GLY A 82 -6.78 20.46 -1.42
CA GLY A 82 -7.25 20.24 -0.04
C GLY A 82 -7.25 18.78 0.42
N ALA A 83 -6.58 17.88 -0.29
CA ALA A 83 -6.49 16.47 0.07
C ALA A 83 -5.65 16.25 1.34
N ILE A 84 -5.94 15.15 2.03
CA ILE A 84 -5.16 14.65 3.17
C ILE A 84 -4.30 13.49 2.67
N LEU A 85 -2.98 13.59 2.80
CA LEU A 85 -2.04 12.60 2.29
C LEU A 85 -1.63 11.60 3.37
N TYR A 86 -1.62 10.33 2.99
CA TYR A 86 -1.01 9.26 3.77
C TYR A 86 0.04 8.57 2.89
N LEU A 87 1.30 8.89 3.18
CA LEU A 87 2.46 8.38 2.45
C LEU A 87 3.04 7.17 3.16
N THR A 88 3.03 5.99 2.52
CA THR A 88 3.74 4.81 3.01
C THR A 88 4.97 4.55 2.15
N THR A 89 6.14 4.45 2.79
CA THR A 89 7.42 4.29 2.09
C THR A 89 8.40 3.42 2.86
N ASN A 90 9.36 2.85 2.15
CA ASN A 90 10.54 2.23 2.75
C ASN A 90 11.60 3.25 3.20
N GLY A 91 11.53 4.49 2.73
CA GLY A 91 12.38 5.60 3.13
C GLY A 91 13.81 5.60 2.59
N SER A 92 14.24 4.56 1.85
CA SER A 92 15.64 4.41 1.42
C SER A 92 16.06 5.37 0.31
N TYR A 93 17.35 5.71 0.30
CA TYR A 93 18.05 6.43 -0.79
C TYR A 93 17.55 7.85 -1.10
N LYS A 94 16.92 8.52 -0.16
CA LYS A 94 16.61 9.95 -0.27
C LYS A 94 17.52 10.78 0.62
N THR A 95 17.86 11.97 0.14
CA THR A 95 18.70 12.92 0.87
C THR A 95 17.89 13.69 1.92
N GLU A 96 18.57 14.34 2.85
CA GLU A 96 17.95 15.24 3.82
C GLU A 96 17.15 16.35 3.12
N SER A 97 17.75 17.03 2.15
CA SER A 97 17.10 18.09 1.37
C SER A 97 15.84 17.62 0.62
N TRP A 98 15.83 16.38 0.16
CA TRP A 98 14.64 15.79 -0.47
C TRP A 98 13.50 15.64 0.53
N TRP A 99 13.80 15.19 1.76
CA TRP A 99 12.82 15.07 2.82
C TRP A 99 12.35 16.44 3.33
N GLU A 100 13.26 17.41 3.47
CA GLU A 100 12.91 18.80 3.81
C GLU A 100 11.93 19.39 2.80
N GLN A 101 12.17 19.17 1.50
CA GLN A 101 11.24 19.58 0.46
C GLN A 101 9.90 18.84 0.59
N THR A 102 9.90 17.56 0.93
CA THR A 102 8.67 16.78 1.14
C THR A 102 7.84 17.37 2.27
N VAL A 103 8.43 17.54 3.47
CA VAL A 103 7.71 18.03 4.64
C VAL A 103 7.29 19.49 4.53
N SER A 104 7.96 20.30 3.69
CA SER A 104 7.53 21.67 3.40
C SER A 104 6.19 21.76 2.66
N ILE A 105 5.75 20.67 2.02
CA ILE A 105 4.48 20.57 1.29
C ILE A 105 3.37 19.99 2.18
N LEU A 106 3.73 19.13 3.13
CA LEU A 106 2.79 18.43 4.02
C LEU A 106 2.33 19.33 5.18
N ASP A 107 1.15 19.05 5.73
CA ASP A 107 0.61 19.71 6.90
C ASP A 107 0.27 18.73 8.04
N GLN A 108 -0.28 19.25 9.14
CA GLN A 108 -0.59 18.48 10.35
C GLN A 108 -1.65 17.39 10.17
N LYS A 109 -2.40 17.38 9.05
CA LYS A 109 -3.39 16.34 8.71
C LYS A 109 -2.76 15.18 7.95
N ASP A 110 -1.57 15.38 7.40
CA ASP A 110 -0.87 14.39 6.61
C ASP A 110 -0.05 13.44 7.48
N THR A 111 0.20 12.25 6.97
CA THR A 111 0.98 11.22 7.65
C THR A 111 2.06 10.66 6.74
N VAL A 112 3.26 10.49 7.27
CA VAL A 112 4.33 9.73 6.63
C VAL A 112 4.60 8.48 7.46
N GLN A 113 4.37 7.31 6.88
CA GLN A 113 4.62 6.01 7.47
C GLN A 113 5.89 5.38 6.86
N PHE A 114 6.86 5.10 7.70
CA PHE A 114 8.06 4.35 7.33
C PHE A 114 7.84 2.85 7.59
N SER A 115 8.02 2.04 6.56
CA SER A 115 7.91 0.58 6.65
C SER A 115 9.30 -0.02 6.84
N VAL A 116 9.67 -0.32 8.08
CA VAL A 116 10.99 -0.85 8.46
C VAL A 116 10.81 -2.02 9.42
N ASP A 117 11.32 -3.20 9.06
CA ASP A 117 11.04 -4.44 9.77
C ASP A 117 12.30 -4.95 10.47
N GLY A 118 12.75 -4.26 11.50
CA GLY A 118 13.89 -4.60 12.30
C GLY A 118 14.70 -3.40 12.78
N LEU A 119 15.80 -3.70 13.45
CA LEU A 119 16.82 -2.75 13.89
C LEU A 119 17.87 -2.53 12.80
N PRO A 120 18.75 -1.52 12.91
CA PRO A 120 19.79 -1.22 11.90
C PRO A 120 20.63 -2.42 11.46
N GLU A 121 20.90 -3.36 12.37
CA GLU A 121 21.74 -4.52 12.14
C GLU A 121 21.02 -5.69 11.45
N ASN A 122 19.66 -5.73 11.47
CA ASN A 122 18.93 -6.92 11.01
C ASN A 122 17.78 -6.66 10.04
N PHE A 123 17.31 -5.42 9.87
CA PHE A 123 16.13 -5.10 9.04
C PHE A 123 16.30 -5.50 7.56
N THR A 124 17.55 -5.61 7.07
CA THR A 124 17.86 -6.03 5.71
C THR A 124 17.60 -7.52 5.46
N ASN A 125 17.38 -8.33 6.50
CA ASN A 125 16.99 -9.73 6.34
C ASN A 125 15.68 -9.88 5.55
N TYR A 126 14.77 -8.91 5.67
CA TYR A 126 13.56 -8.83 4.86
C TYR A 126 13.61 -7.68 3.85
N ARG A 127 14.02 -6.48 4.27
CA ARG A 127 14.12 -5.27 3.42
C ARG A 127 15.42 -5.26 2.60
N VAL A 128 15.64 -6.33 1.83
CA VAL A 128 16.88 -6.49 1.02
C VAL A 128 17.14 -5.25 0.16
N ASN A 129 18.37 -4.75 0.17
CA ASN A 129 18.84 -3.50 -0.45
C ASN A 129 18.35 -2.21 0.23
N ALA A 130 17.78 -2.24 1.42
CA ALA A 130 17.47 -1.01 2.13
C ALA A 130 18.73 -0.39 2.76
N ASP A 131 18.73 0.94 2.89
CA ASP A 131 19.82 1.71 3.49
C ASP A 131 19.37 2.43 4.77
N TRP A 132 19.83 1.94 5.93
CA TRP A 132 19.45 2.51 7.22
C TRP A 132 19.78 4.00 7.35
N LYS A 133 20.96 4.40 6.91
CA LYS A 133 21.41 5.78 7.06
C LYS A 133 20.45 6.77 6.39
N SER A 134 20.01 6.47 5.18
CA SER A 134 19.06 7.34 4.46
C SER A 134 17.66 7.28 5.07
N ILE A 135 17.22 6.11 5.58
CA ILE A 135 15.94 5.95 6.28
C ILE A 135 15.94 6.80 7.56
N GLU A 136 16.98 6.70 8.39
CA GLU A 136 17.10 7.44 9.63
C GLU A 136 17.11 8.96 9.41
N ILE A 137 17.77 9.43 8.36
CA ILE A 137 17.73 10.84 7.93
C ILE A 137 16.30 11.26 7.66
N GLY A 138 15.57 10.48 6.83
CA GLY A 138 14.17 10.74 6.51
C GLY A 138 13.27 10.76 7.74
N MET A 139 13.42 9.76 8.61
CA MET A 139 12.68 9.68 9.87
C MET A 139 12.91 10.93 10.75
N LYS A 140 14.17 11.38 10.91
CA LYS A 140 14.53 12.55 11.71
C LYS A 140 13.95 13.86 11.14
N VAL A 141 13.96 14.02 9.83
CA VAL A 141 13.36 15.21 9.17
C VAL A 141 11.85 15.22 9.36
N VAL A 142 11.19 14.09 9.09
CA VAL A 142 9.74 13.97 9.24
C VAL A 142 9.30 14.14 10.70
N ALA A 143 10.05 13.56 11.66
CA ALA A 143 9.75 13.68 13.08
C ALA A 143 9.75 15.14 13.59
N LYS A 144 10.61 15.99 13.03
CA LYS A 144 10.70 17.42 13.36
C LYS A 144 9.64 18.30 12.67
N SER A 145 8.91 17.72 11.71
CA SER A 145 7.92 18.46 10.94
C SER A 145 6.56 18.51 11.64
N GLN A 146 5.61 19.25 11.05
CA GLN A 146 4.25 19.33 11.55
C GLN A 146 3.39 18.09 11.23
N CYS A 147 3.71 17.33 10.18
CA CYS A 147 2.91 16.17 9.80
C CYS A 147 3.03 15.02 10.82
N SER A 148 2.11 14.07 10.78
CA SER A 148 2.21 12.87 11.59
C SER A 148 3.28 11.93 11.05
N SER A 149 3.92 11.16 11.93
CA SER A 149 4.96 10.22 11.57
C SER A 149 4.73 8.87 12.23
N GLU A 150 4.85 7.81 11.45
CA GLU A 150 4.63 6.43 11.91
C GLU A 150 5.80 5.54 11.48
N TRP A 151 6.15 4.59 12.35
CA TRP A 151 7.03 3.46 12.01
C TRP A 151 6.21 2.18 12.03
N SER A 152 5.96 1.60 10.86
CA SER A 152 5.30 0.31 10.69
C SER A 152 6.33 -0.82 10.73
N TYR A 153 6.11 -1.80 11.60
CA TYR A 153 7.01 -2.91 11.87
C TYR A 153 6.26 -4.24 11.76
N ILE A 154 6.79 -5.16 10.96
CA ILE A 154 6.26 -6.52 10.84
C ILE A 154 7.18 -7.47 11.61
N PRO A 155 6.65 -8.24 12.58
CA PRO A 155 7.40 -9.29 13.25
C PRO A 155 7.74 -10.43 12.30
N PHE A 156 9.02 -10.81 12.25
CA PHE A 156 9.58 -11.98 11.62
C PHE A 156 10.39 -12.76 12.67
N ASN A 157 10.81 -13.98 12.38
CA ASN A 157 11.57 -14.81 13.31
C ASN A 157 12.90 -14.17 13.75
N TYR A 158 13.51 -13.33 12.89
CA TYR A 158 14.78 -12.67 13.19
C TYR A 158 14.63 -11.39 14.04
N ASN A 159 13.42 -10.81 14.11
CA ASN A 159 13.20 -9.52 14.77
C ASN A 159 12.06 -9.52 15.79
N GLU A 160 11.35 -10.64 15.99
CA GLU A 160 10.19 -10.71 16.90
C GLU A 160 10.52 -10.41 18.37
N ASN A 161 11.78 -10.58 18.75
CA ASN A 161 12.28 -10.28 20.10
C ASN A 161 12.81 -8.84 20.23
N ASN A 162 12.94 -8.08 19.12
CA ASN A 162 13.45 -6.72 19.12
C ASN A 162 12.34 -5.64 19.10
N ILE A 163 11.08 -6.01 19.28
CA ILE A 163 9.95 -5.07 19.16
C ILE A 163 10.07 -3.90 20.13
N GLU A 164 10.42 -4.16 21.40
CA GLU A 164 10.54 -3.10 22.41
C GLU A 164 11.79 -2.24 22.16
N GLU A 165 12.90 -2.82 21.74
CA GLU A 165 14.09 -2.08 21.38
C GLU A 165 13.85 -1.16 20.17
N ALA A 166 13.13 -1.65 19.15
CA ALA A 166 12.71 -0.84 18.00
C ALA A 166 11.75 0.28 18.40
N ARG A 167 10.86 0.02 19.39
CA ARG A 167 9.96 1.04 19.96
C ARG A 167 10.74 2.15 20.66
N GLU A 168 11.75 1.79 21.46
CA GLU A 168 12.62 2.78 22.11
C GLU A 168 13.46 3.58 21.10
N LEU A 169 13.97 2.93 20.05
CA LEU A 169 14.66 3.60 18.96
C LEU A 169 13.71 4.57 18.21
N CYS A 170 12.46 4.16 17.95
CA CYS A 170 11.42 4.99 17.37
C CYS A 170 11.21 6.30 18.17
N LYS A 171 11.07 6.17 19.51
CA LYS A 171 10.96 7.32 20.43
C LYS A 171 12.21 8.21 20.37
N LYS A 172 13.40 7.61 20.39
CA LYS A 172 14.69 8.33 20.34
C LYS A 172 14.85 9.13 19.03
N ILE A 173 14.38 8.60 17.91
CA ILE A 173 14.34 9.32 16.62
C ILE A 173 13.31 10.45 16.64
N GLY A 174 12.24 10.30 17.42
CA GLY A 174 11.15 11.29 17.55
C GLY A 174 9.93 10.97 16.68
N ILE A 175 9.82 9.76 16.14
CA ILE A 175 8.63 9.29 15.41
C ILE A 175 7.45 9.17 16.38
N LYS A 176 6.28 9.69 15.99
CA LYS A 176 5.11 9.83 16.89
C LYS A 176 4.46 8.49 17.23
N GLU A 177 4.40 7.55 16.29
CA GLU A 177 3.71 6.28 16.47
C GLU A 177 4.57 5.09 16.01
N PHE A 178 4.59 4.03 16.82
CA PHE A 178 5.19 2.73 16.48
C PHE A 178 4.10 1.67 16.36
N ILE A 179 3.91 1.13 15.15
CA ILE A 179 2.80 0.25 14.82
C ILE A 179 3.34 -1.15 14.50
N VAL A 180 2.93 -2.14 15.29
CA VAL A 180 3.26 -3.55 15.03
C VAL A 180 2.15 -4.18 14.20
N ASN A 181 2.47 -4.53 12.95
CA ASN A 181 1.56 -5.18 12.01
C ASN A 181 1.88 -6.66 11.90
N LYS A 182 1.01 -7.52 12.41
CA LYS A 182 1.17 -8.98 12.24
C LYS A 182 0.89 -9.35 10.79
N SER A 183 1.90 -9.91 10.10
CA SER A 183 1.73 -10.39 8.73
C SER A 183 0.95 -11.69 8.72
N ASP A 184 0.18 -11.84 7.69
CA ASP A 184 -0.57 -13.02 7.31
C ASP A 184 -0.09 -13.61 5.96
N ARG A 185 1.04 -13.12 5.42
CA ARG A 185 1.56 -13.46 4.09
C ARG A 185 2.72 -14.44 4.21
N TRP A 186 2.38 -15.71 4.48
CA TRP A 186 3.36 -16.79 4.61
C TRP A 186 3.19 -17.76 3.43
N ASP A 187 4.21 -17.88 2.61
CA ASP A 187 4.26 -18.75 1.44
C ASP A 187 5.70 -19.23 1.21
N LYS A 188 5.94 -19.94 0.13
CA LYS A 188 7.28 -20.47 -0.22
C LYS A 188 8.39 -19.42 -0.23
N TYR A 189 8.07 -18.13 -0.33
CA TYR A 189 9.04 -17.03 -0.32
C TYR A 189 9.32 -16.50 1.09
N THR A 190 8.41 -16.69 2.01
CA THR A 190 8.41 -16.07 3.34
C THR A 190 8.35 -17.05 4.51
N ASP A 191 8.07 -18.34 4.28
CA ASP A 191 7.96 -19.34 5.36
C ASP A 191 9.22 -19.41 6.24
N HIS A 192 10.41 -19.26 5.64
CA HIS A 192 11.67 -19.24 6.39
C HIS A 192 11.84 -18.02 7.32
N LEU A 193 10.99 -16.99 7.18
CA LEU A 193 10.95 -15.78 8.00
C LEU A 193 9.80 -15.77 9.01
N LYS A 194 9.00 -16.84 9.02
CA LYS A 194 7.78 -16.91 9.84
C LYS A 194 8.12 -16.78 11.33
N PRO A 195 7.49 -15.85 12.06
CA PRO A 195 7.71 -15.67 13.48
C PRO A 195 6.99 -16.75 14.30
N SER A 196 7.12 -16.69 15.64
CA SER A 196 6.34 -17.52 16.54
C SER A 196 4.83 -17.31 16.35
N SER A 197 4.01 -18.32 16.65
CA SER A 197 2.55 -18.31 16.42
C SER A 197 1.82 -17.11 17.04
N SER A 198 2.29 -16.63 18.21
CA SER A 198 1.71 -15.45 18.89
C SER A 198 1.89 -14.13 18.11
N LYS A 199 2.80 -14.07 17.16
CA LYS A 199 3.14 -12.90 16.33
C LYS A 199 2.58 -12.99 14.93
N ILE A 200 1.97 -14.10 14.54
CA ILE A 200 1.34 -14.28 13.22
C ILE A 200 -0.02 -13.59 13.20
N GLY A 201 -0.35 -12.94 12.07
CA GLY A 201 -1.69 -12.42 11.81
C GLY A 201 -2.68 -13.56 11.60
N GLN A 202 -3.85 -13.47 12.21
CA GLN A 202 -4.87 -14.55 12.21
C GLN A 202 -5.40 -14.93 10.82
N ARG A 203 -5.17 -14.11 9.81
CA ARG A 203 -5.80 -14.24 8.49
C ARG A 203 -5.28 -15.42 7.65
N TYR A 204 -4.07 -15.95 7.91
CA TYR A 204 -3.45 -16.99 7.07
C TYR A 204 -3.25 -18.34 7.77
N ASP A 205 -3.12 -18.38 9.06
CA ASP A 205 -3.33 -19.63 9.80
C ASP A 205 -4.70 -20.22 9.45
N SER A 206 -5.66 -19.34 9.11
CA SER A 206 -6.98 -19.73 8.62
C SER A 206 -6.98 -20.32 7.20
N GLN A 207 -6.00 -20.18 6.33
CA GLN A 207 -6.17 -20.77 4.98
C GLN A 207 -6.03 -22.30 4.95
N GLN A 208 -5.25 -22.89 5.83
CA GLN A 208 -5.31 -24.36 6.02
C GLN A 208 -6.41 -24.78 7.01
N GLU A 209 -6.65 -24.01 8.06
CA GLU A 209 -7.73 -24.22 9.03
C GLU A 209 -9.10 -23.76 8.54
N TRP A 210 -9.17 -22.75 7.66
CA TRP A 210 -10.40 -22.26 7.02
C TRP A 210 -11.20 -23.32 6.28
N LYS A 211 -10.53 -24.34 5.79
CA LYS A 211 -11.21 -25.48 5.16
C LYS A 211 -12.00 -26.33 6.17
N HIS A 212 -11.81 -26.11 7.47
CA HIS A 212 -12.33 -27.04 8.47
C HIS A 212 -13.17 -26.42 9.61
N THR A 213 -13.13 -25.11 9.89
CA THR A 213 -13.75 -24.56 11.13
C THR A 213 -14.46 -23.22 11.01
N THR A 214 -14.39 -22.49 9.89
CA THR A 214 -15.00 -21.16 9.80
C THR A 214 -16.06 -21.10 8.71
N THR A 215 -17.31 -20.83 9.10
CA THR A 215 -18.38 -20.55 8.14
C THR A 215 -18.22 -19.11 7.64
N ILE A 216 -17.93 -18.94 6.35
CA ILE A 216 -17.95 -17.62 5.71
C ILE A 216 -19.41 -17.28 5.45
N SER A 217 -19.93 -16.29 6.16
CA SER A 217 -21.32 -15.82 6.02
C SER A 217 -21.49 -14.76 4.92
N GLY A 218 -20.42 -14.43 4.19
CA GLY A 218 -20.43 -13.43 3.12
C GLY A 218 -19.11 -12.65 3.02
N VAL A 219 -19.18 -11.43 2.47
CA VAL A 219 -18.04 -10.51 2.36
C VAL A 219 -18.36 -9.19 3.04
N ASP A 220 -17.34 -8.57 3.66
CA ASP A 220 -17.43 -7.23 4.27
C ASP A 220 -16.30 -6.32 3.73
N PRO A 221 -16.42 -5.85 2.49
CA PRO A 221 -15.37 -5.11 1.82
C PRO A 221 -15.40 -3.61 2.10
N ASN A 222 -14.29 -3.04 2.52
CA ASN A 222 -14.13 -1.59 2.72
C ASN A 222 -14.38 -0.77 1.43
N CYS A 223 -14.18 -1.34 0.24
CA CYS A 223 -14.42 -0.65 -1.03
C CYS A 223 -15.90 -0.25 -1.20
N ASN A 224 -16.84 -0.99 -0.64
CA ASN A 224 -18.27 -0.67 -0.64
C ASN A 224 -18.58 0.66 0.06
N GLN A 225 -17.65 1.13 0.89
CA GLN A 225 -17.78 2.41 1.60
C GLN A 225 -17.16 3.59 0.84
N GLY A 226 -16.65 3.37 -0.41
CA GLY A 226 -16.04 4.40 -1.23
C GLY A 226 -14.63 4.85 -0.78
N GLN A 227 -13.96 4.04 0.04
CA GLN A 227 -12.68 4.44 0.68
C GLN A 227 -11.42 3.99 -0.05
N SER A 228 -11.52 3.11 -1.06
CA SER A 228 -10.35 2.40 -1.58
C SER A 228 -10.27 2.30 -3.09
N HIS A 229 -10.82 3.28 -3.82
CA HIS A 229 -10.62 3.35 -5.27
C HIS A 229 -9.13 3.32 -5.59
N PHE A 230 -8.67 2.32 -6.34
CA PHE A 230 -7.26 2.10 -6.59
C PHE A 230 -6.87 2.50 -8.01
N ILE A 231 -5.76 3.23 -8.12
CA ILE A 231 -5.13 3.60 -9.39
C ILE A 231 -3.76 2.94 -9.45
N THR A 232 -3.53 2.13 -10.48
CA THR A 232 -2.28 1.43 -10.71
C THR A 232 -1.22 2.33 -11.31
N ALA A 233 0.06 2.00 -11.13
CA ALA A 233 1.20 2.75 -11.68
C ALA A 233 1.18 2.87 -13.21
N ASP A 234 0.56 1.92 -13.91
CA ASP A 234 0.40 1.93 -15.36
C ASP A 234 -0.91 2.60 -15.83
N GLY A 235 -1.55 3.36 -14.94
CA GLY A 235 -2.66 4.25 -15.27
C GLY A 235 -4.01 3.56 -15.49
N HIS A 236 -4.37 2.59 -14.64
CA HIS A 236 -5.67 1.92 -14.71
C HIS A 236 -6.38 1.95 -13.37
N TYR A 237 -7.69 2.05 -13.43
CA TYR A 237 -8.56 1.99 -12.27
C TYR A 237 -8.91 0.54 -11.91
N THR A 238 -8.96 0.26 -10.62
CA THR A 238 -9.61 -0.92 -10.03
C THR A 238 -10.35 -0.55 -8.74
N PRO A 239 -11.37 -1.31 -8.31
CA PRO A 239 -12.15 -1.00 -7.12
C PRO A 239 -11.35 -0.95 -5.81
N CYS A 240 -10.27 -1.72 -5.73
CA CYS A 240 -9.35 -1.77 -4.60
C CYS A 240 -7.99 -2.34 -5.01
N CYS A 241 -6.97 -2.19 -4.16
CA CYS A 241 -5.62 -2.69 -4.41
C CYS A 241 -5.56 -4.23 -4.59
N TYR A 242 -6.41 -4.98 -3.91
CA TYR A 242 -6.47 -6.44 -4.09
C TYR A 242 -6.93 -6.85 -5.49
N SER A 243 -7.81 -6.06 -6.12
CA SER A 243 -8.24 -6.30 -7.50
C SER A 243 -7.14 -6.03 -8.51
N ALA A 244 -6.09 -5.29 -8.14
CA ALA A 244 -4.91 -5.02 -8.96
C ALA A 244 -3.82 -6.07 -8.79
N ASP A 245 -3.92 -6.95 -7.78
CA ASP A 245 -2.95 -8.03 -7.55
C ASP A 245 -2.95 -9.01 -8.73
N PHE A 246 -1.77 -9.34 -9.26
CA PHE A 246 -1.62 -10.22 -10.42
C PHE A 246 -2.29 -11.59 -10.27
N ARG A 247 -2.50 -12.06 -9.04
CA ARG A 247 -3.18 -13.33 -8.73
C ARG A 247 -4.68 -13.28 -9.03
N PHE A 248 -5.30 -12.09 -8.98
CA PHE A 248 -6.74 -11.89 -9.13
C PHE A 248 -7.11 -11.00 -10.30
N TYR A 249 -6.22 -10.09 -10.71
CA TYR A 249 -6.48 -9.03 -11.67
C TYR A 249 -7.22 -9.52 -12.92
N TYR A 250 -6.68 -10.54 -13.59
CA TYR A 250 -7.27 -11.10 -14.81
C TYR A 250 -8.57 -11.89 -14.60
N GLN A 251 -8.96 -12.14 -13.36
CA GLN A 251 -10.24 -12.76 -13.02
C GLN A 251 -11.34 -11.71 -12.82
N THR A 252 -11.00 -10.44 -12.72
CA THR A 252 -11.92 -9.33 -12.56
C THR A 252 -12.32 -8.72 -13.93
N PRO A 253 -13.48 -8.06 -14.04
CA PRO A 253 -13.83 -7.35 -15.27
C PRO A 253 -12.84 -6.22 -15.61
N PHE A 254 -12.18 -5.64 -14.62
CA PHE A 254 -11.19 -4.57 -14.77
C PHE A 254 -9.92 -5.06 -15.47
N GLY A 255 -9.41 -6.23 -15.11
CA GLY A 255 -8.26 -6.82 -15.78
C GLY A 255 -8.59 -7.41 -17.14
N LYS A 256 -9.79 -7.98 -17.32
CA LYS A 256 -10.25 -8.51 -18.62
C LYS A 256 -10.41 -7.41 -19.67
N ASN A 257 -10.82 -6.21 -19.25
CA ASN A 257 -11.06 -5.05 -20.13
C ASN A 257 -10.19 -3.86 -19.73
N LYS A 258 -8.89 -4.09 -19.52
CA LYS A 258 -7.94 -3.12 -18.99
C LYS A 258 -8.05 -1.74 -19.63
N GLN A 259 -8.09 -1.66 -20.96
CA GLN A 259 -8.14 -0.40 -21.71
C GLN A 259 -9.41 0.42 -21.42
N LYS A 260 -10.53 -0.25 -21.14
CA LYS A 260 -11.79 0.40 -20.78
C LYS A 260 -11.66 1.22 -19.47
N TYR A 261 -10.76 0.83 -18.60
CA TYR A 261 -10.55 1.46 -17.28
C TYR A 261 -9.26 2.28 -17.18
N SER A 262 -8.69 2.66 -18.34
CA SER A 262 -7.55 3.57 -18.39
C SER A 262 -7.94 4.96 -17.91
N ILE A 263 -7.16 5.52 -16.97
CA ILE A 263 -7.35 6.89 -16.43
C ILE A 263 -7.14 7.97 -17.51
N LYS A 264 -6.42 7.62 -18.58
CA LYS A 264 -6.18 8.54 -19.71
C LYS A 264 -7.46 8.90 -20.45
N TYR A 265 -8.45 8.00 -20.51
CA TYR A 265 -9.64 8.15 -21.34
C TYR A 265 -10.94 8.25 -20.53
N ASN A 266 -10.84 8.20 -19.21
CA ASN A 266 -11.97 8.19 -18.32
C ASN A 266 -11.80 9.20 -17.18
N THR A 267 -12.92 9.45 -16.49
CA THR A 267 -12.94 10.11 -15.19
C THR A 267 -13.45 9.14 -14.13
N ILE A 268 -13.22 9.42 -12.85
CA ILE A 268 -13.76 8.57 -11.77
C ILE A 268 -15.30 8.54 -11.83
N SER A 269 -15.94 9.65 -12.15
CA SER A 269 -17.39 9.72 -12.32
C SER A 269 -17.88 8.80 -13.44
N SER A 270 -17.21 8.79 -14.60
CA SER A 270 -17.57 7.92 -15.72
C SER A 270 -17.40 6.44 -15.41
N VAL A 271 -16.29 6.08 -14.73
CA VAL A 271 -16.02 4.70 -14.32
C VAL A 271 -17.05 4.20 -13.30
N LEU A 272 -17.43 5.03 -12.35
CA LEU A 272 -18.43 4.65 -11.34
C LEU A 272 -19.85 4.56 -11.92
N ALA A 273 -20.15 5.31 -12.98
CA ALA A 273 -21.42 5.22 -13.70
C ALA A 273 -21.49 4.02 -14.68
N ASP A 274 -20.35 3.40 -14.99
CA ASP A 274 -20.28 2.24 -15.89
C ASP A 274 -21.04 1.03 -15.30
N LYS A 275 -21.89 0.41 -16.13
CA LYS A 275 -22.71 -0.73 -15.72
C LYS A 275 -21.87 -1.89 -15.17
N THR A 276 -20.74 -2.22 -15.79
CA THR A 276 -19.88 -3.32 -15.33
C THR A 276 -19.30 -3.03 -13.94
N THR A 277 -18.96 -1.76 -13.66
CA THR A 277 -18.49 -1.33 -12.34
C THR A 277 -19.59 -1.44 -11.31
N GLN A 278 -20.82 -1.00 -11.63
CA GLN A 278 -21.98 -1.13 -10.76
C GLN A 278 -22.33 -2.59 -10.49
N ASP A 279 -22.37 -3.43 -11.53
CA ASP A 279 -22.62 -4.87 -11.41
C ASP A 279 -21.57 -5.55 -10.51
N PHE A 280 -20.29 -5.14 -10.60
CA PHE A 280 -19.23 -5.63 -9.71
C PHE A 280 -19.53 -5.27 -8.23
N TYR A 281 -19.86 -4.02 -7.95
CA TYR A 281 -20.18 -3.59 -6.57
C TYR A 281 -21.46 -4.23 -6.02
N ASN A 282 -22.42 -4.57 -6.87
CA ASN A 282 -23.68 -5.22 -6.49
C ASN A 282 -23.54 -6.74 -6.27
N SER A 283 -22.39 -7.32 -6.61
CA SER A 283 -22.17 -8.78 -6.55
C SER A 283 -20.81 -9.17 -5.94
N LEU A 284 -20.35 -8.41 -4.94
CA LEU A 284 -19.02 -8.58 -4.34
C LEU A 284 -18.77 -9.98 -3.79
N GLU A 285 -19.82 -10.63 -3.24
CA GLU A 285 -19.77 -12.01 -2.74
C GLU A 285 -19.47 -13.06 -3.83
N ASN A 286 -19.70 -12.73 -5.11
CA ASN A 286 -19.46 -13.64 -6.23
C ASN A 286 -18.02 -13.55 -6.76
N HIS A 287 -17.21 -12.62 -6.25
CA HIS A 287 -15.84 -12.40 -6.73
C HIS A 287 -14.79 -13.04 -5.81
N LYS A 288 -13.97 -13.94 -6.36
CA LYS A 288 -12.89 -14.62 -5.61
C LYS A 288 -11.97 -13.64 -4.87
N VAL A 289 -11.66 -12.49 -5.47
CA VAL A 289 -10.84 -11.47 -4.82
C VAL A 289 -11.48 -10.95 -3.54
N CYS A 290 -12.81 -10.78 -3.51
CA CYS A 290 -13.53 -10.32 -2.33
C CYS A 290 -13.67 -11.41 -1.28
N GLN A 291 -14.05 -12.63 -1.70
CA GLN A 291 -14.13 -13.80 -0.82
C GLN A 291 -12.79 -14.08 -0.13
N PHE A 292 -11.67 -13.90 -0.84
CA PHE A 292 -10.34 -14.17 -0.33
C PHE A 292 -9.83 -13.07 0.62
N ASN A 293 -10.05 -11.79 0.28
CA ASN A 293 -9.42 -10.68 0.99
C ASN A 293 -10.34 -9.98 2.00
N CYS A 294 -11.64 -10.15 1.87
CA CYS A 294 -12.64 -9.45 2.69
C CYS A 294 -13.75 -10.39 3.18
N PRO A 295 -13.41 -11.59 3.69
CA PRO A 295 -14.45 -12.48 4.20
C PRO A 295 -15.10 -11.90 5.46
N LYS A 296 -16.41 -12.06 5.56
CA LYS A 296 -17.13 -11.84 6.81
C LYS A 296 -17.03 -13.13 7.64
N VAL A 297 -16.31 -13.02 8.76
CA VAL A 297 -16.11 -14.14 9.69
C VAL A 297 -17.12 -14.00 10.82
N GLU A 298 -17.95 -15.01 11.03
CA GLU A 298 -18.76 -15.08 12.25
C GLU A 298 -17.84 -15.40 13.43
N LYS A 299 -17.80 -14.50 14.39
CA LYS A 299 -17.14 -14.78 15.68
C LYS A 299 -18.01 -15.81 16.40
N GLN A 300 -17.50 -17.02 16.52
CA GLN A 300 -18.04 -18.01 17.45
C GLN A 300 -17.78 -17.60 18.89
#